data_c2bee39530753284b2997352372d3fca
#
_entry.id   c2bee39530753284b2997352372d3fca
#
_cell.length_a   1.000
_cell.length_b   1.000
_cell.length_c   1.000
_cell.angle_alpha   90.00
_cell.angle_beta   90.00
_cell.angle_gamma   90.00
#
_symmetry.space_group_name_H-M   'P 1'
#
loop_
_entity.id
_entity.type
_entity.pdbx_description
1 polymer ?
#
loop_
_entity_poly.entity_id
_entity_poly.type
_entity_poly.pdbx_seq_one_letter_code
_entity_poly.pdbx_strand_id
1 'polypeptide(L)'
;MNAFARALKASAAALLLACALPAWSNMGADESDSSDPNFQEGRKAVEAQDWNRAVELLTRAVQADPKNADAHNFLGYAYRKKGSYAASFEHYGEALRLDPKHKHAHEYIGEAYLLTGDLPKAEQHLAELQKICTPIPCEEYKELKRAVDEYRKGKK
;
A
#
# COMPACT_ATOMS: atom_id res chain seq x y z
N MET A 1 3.07 -53.40 -71.54
CA MET A 1 1.63 -53.15 -71.71
C MET A 1 1.18 -52.34 -70.51
N ASN A 2 1.08 -51.09 -70.82
CA ASN A 2 -0.03 -50.15 -70.50
C ASN A 2 -0.53 -50.16 -69.07
N ALA A 3 -0.73 -49.09 -68.41
CA ALA A 3 -1.17 -47.75 -68.74
C ALA A 3 -1.19 -46.79 -67.56
N PHE A 4 -0.96 -45.59 -67.90
CA PHE A 4 -1.59 -44.36 -67.48
C PHE A 4 -1.67 -43.98 -65.95
N ALA A 5 -0.75 -43.14 -65.65
CA ALA A 5 -0.86 -42.17 -64.59
C ALA A 5 -1.98 -41.16 -64.85
N ARG A 6 -2.75 -40.84 -63.86
CA ARG A 6 -3.51 -39.59 -63.76
C ARG A 6 -3.28 -38.92 -62.45
N ALA A 7 -2.59 -37.82 -62.51
CA ALA A 7 -2.41 -36.90 -61.42
C ALA A 7 -3.73 -36.24 -61.02
N LEU A 8 -4.09 -36.26 -59.74
CA LEU A 8 -5.12 -35.40 -59.18
C LEU A 8 -4.43 -34.38 -58.28
N LYS A 9 -4.49 -33.14 -58.74
CA LYS A 9 -4.10 -31.99 -57.90
C LYS A 9 -5.20 -31.76 -56.89
N ALA A 10 -4.91 -32.00 -55.64
CA ALA A 10 -5.75 -31.58 -54.53
C ALA A 10 -5.22 -30.26 -53.97
N SER A 11 -5.95 -29.19 -54.22
CA SER A 11 -5.72 -27.89 -53.64
C SER A 11 -6.09 -27.97 -52.16
N ALA A 12 -5.10 -27.91 -51.27
CA ALA A 12 -5.33 -27.73 -49.85
C ALA A 12 -5.60 -26.26 -49.56
N ALA A 13 -6.87 -25.90 -49.39
CA ALA A 13 -7.25 -24.63 -48.83
C ALA A 13 -6.96 -24.66 -47.33
N ALA A 14 -5.90 -23.99 -46.92
CA ALA A 14 -5.59 -23.79 -45.51
C ALA A 14 -6.61 -22.81 -44.91
N LEU A 15 -7.57 -23.36 -44.15
CA LEU A 15 -8.45 -22.57 -43.30
C LEU A 15 -7.63 -22.08 -42.10
N LEU A 16 -7.20 -20.83 -42.13
CA LEU A 16 -6.67 -20.14 -40.96
C LEU A 16 -7.81 -19.89 -39.98
N LEU A 17 -7.99 -20.80 -39.04
CA LEU A 17 -8.81 -20.55 -37.86
C LEU A 17 -8.07 -19.51 -37.02
N ALA A 18 -8.45 -18.24 -37.15
CA ALA A 18 -8.06 -17.20 -36.20
C ALA A 18 -8.74 -17.52 -34.86
N CYS A 19 -8.03 -18.19 -33.97
CA CYS A 19 -8.40 -18.25 -32.57
C CYS A 19 -8.31 -16.82 -32.00
N ALA A 20 -9.43 -16.11 -32.03
CA ALA A 20 -9.62 -14.93 -31.23
C ALA A 20 -9.57 -15.38 -29.75
N LEU A 21 -8.41 -15.23 -29.13
CA LEU A 21 -8.30 -15.33 -27.70
C LEU A 21 -9.19 -14.23 -27.11
N PRO A 22 -10.10 -14.56 -26.19
CA PRO A 22 -10.79 -13.52 -25.47
C PRO A 22 -9.73 -12.68 -24.75
N ALA A 23 -9.71 -11.38 -25.02
CA ALA A 23 -9.00 -10.44 -24.18
C ALA A 23 -9.61 -10.55 -22.77
N TRP A 24 -9.01 -11.35 -21.95
CA TRP A 24 -9.26 -11.31 -20.53
C TRP A 24 -8.72 -9.94 -20.11
N SER A 25 -9.63 -8.99 -20.07
CA SER A 25 -9.42 -7.75 -19.35
C SER A 25 -8.90 -8.15 -17.99
N ASN A 26 -7.65 -7.85 -17.76
CA ASN A 26 -7.02 -7.96 -16.46
C ASN A 26 -7.82 -7.04 -15.53
N MET A 27 -8.86 -7.59 -14.91
CA MET A 27 -9.42 -7.02 -13.69
C MET A 27 -8.35 -7.25 -12.66
N GLY A 28 -7.35 -6.36 -12.68
CA GLY A 28 -6.28 -6.32 -11.71
C GLY A 28 -6.91 -6.28 -10.34
N ALA A 29 -6.59 -7.28 -9.54
CA ALA A 29 -6.55 -7.11 -8.12
C ALA A 29 -5.80 -5.81 -7.84
N ASP A 30 -6.32 -5.03 -6.91
CA ASP A 30 -5.80 -3.77 -6.41
C ASP A 30 -4.47 -4.03 -5.64
N GLU A 31 -3.44 -4.45 -6.38
CA GLU A 31 -2.07 -4.36 -5.92
C GLU A 31 -1.72 -2.88 -6.07
N SER A 32 -1.68 -2.17 -4.95
CA SER A 32 -1.08 -0.85 -4.88
C SER A 32 0.22 -0.91 -5.68
N ASP A 33 0.32 -0.12 -6.76
CA ASP A 33 1.45 -0.23 -7.68
C ASP A 33 2.75 0.14 -6.97
N SER A 34 3.33 -0.87 -6.31
CA SER A 34 4.62 -0.78 -5.64
C SER A 34 5.75 -0.48 -6.63
N SER A 35 5.47 -0.43 -7.94
CA SER A 35 6.42 -0.17 -9.01
C SER A 35 6.64 1.33 -9.28
N ASP A 36 5.82 2.25 -8.73
CA ASP A 36 6.03 3.68 -8.92
C ASP A 36 7.42 4.11 -8.41
N PRO A 37 8.28 4.66 -9.28
CA PRO A 37 9.62 5.08 -8.90
C PRO A 37 9.64 6.12 -7.76
N ASN A 38 8.66 7.04 -7.72
CA ASN A 38 8.58 8.04 -6.66
C ASN A 38 8.25 7.39 -5.31
N PHE A 39 7.39 6.36 -5.31
CA PHE A 39 7.09 5.61 -4.09
C PHE A 39 8.32 4.86 -3.57
N GLN A 40 9.04 4.15 -4.45
CA GLN A 40 10.25 3.41 -4.07
C GLN A 40 11.36 4.32 -3.56
N GLU A 41 11.63 5.42 -4.26
CA GLU A 41 12.64 6.39 -3.83
C GLU A 41 12.20 7.15 -2.58
N GLY A 42 10.89 7.42 -2.43
CA GLY A 42 10.31 8.03 -1.23
C GLY A 42 10.51 7.16 0.02
N ARG A 43 10.32 5.85 -0.11
CA ARG A 43 10.61 4.87 0.96
C ARG A 43 12.09 4.89 1.35
N LYS A 44 12.99 4.88 0.36
CA LYS A 44 14.44 4.99 0.63
C LYS A 44 14.80 6.29 1.35
N ALA A 45 14.15 7.40 0.98
CA ALA A 45 14.34 8.66 1.68
C ALA A 45 13.85 8.59 3.14
N VAL A 46 12.75 7.87 3.42
CA VAL A 46 12.29 7.60 4.79
C VAL A 46 13.33 6.78 5.56
N GLU A 47 13.88 5.72 4.99
CA GLU A 47 14.93 4.90 5.58
C GLU A 47 16.19 5.71 5.89
N ALA A 48 16.54 6.62 4.97
CA ALA A 48 17.66 7.56 5.12
C ALA A 48 17.36 8.73 6.08
N GLN A 49 16.13 8.83 6.61
CA GLN A 49 15.65 9.93 7.44
C GLN A 49 15.71 11.31 6.75
N ASP A 50 15.77 11.35 5.43
CA ASP A 50 15.63 12.58 4.63
C ASP A 50 14.13 12.92 4.46
N TRP A 51 13.58 13.51 5.52
CA TRP A 51 12.14 13.81 5.59
C TRP A 51 11.67 14.81 4.52
N ASN A 52 12.53 15.73 4.10
CA ASN A 52 12.20 16.67 3.04
C ASN A 52 12.07 15.96 1.70
N ARG A 53 13.04 15.13 1.38
CA ARG A 53 13.05 14.32 0.17
C ARG A 53 11.91 13.29 0.17
N ALA A 54 11.66 12.66 1.31
CA ALA A 54 10.56 11.72 1.49
C ALA A 54 9.22 12.40 1.19
N VAL A 55 8.94 13.56 1.77
CA VAL A 55 7.70 14.32 1.51
C VAL A 55 7.56 14.67 0.03
N GLU A 56 8.64 15.16 -0.62
CA GLU A 56 8.61 15.51 -2.04
C GLU A 56 8.22 14.32 -2.91
N LEU A 57 8.91 13.19 -2.74
CA LEU A 57 8.73 11.99 -3.57
C LEU A 57 7.40 11.31 -3.29
N LEU A 58 7.05 11.14 -2.02
CA LEU A 58 5.78 10.50 -1.65
C LEU A 58 4.56 11.35 -2.04
N THR A 59 4.69 12.67 -2.06
CA THR A 59 3.64 13.54 -2.61
C THR A 59 3.41 13.25 -4.10
N ARG A 60 4.49 13.09 -4.88
CA ARG A 60 4.37 12.70 -6.30
C ARG A 60 3.75 11.31 -6.46
N ALA A 61 4.12 10.36 -5.60
CA ALA A 61 3.55 9.03 -5.61
C ALA A 61 2.03 9.05 -5.35
N VAL A 62 1.57 9.80 -4.34
CA VAL A 62 0.12 9.95 -4.05
C VAL A 62 -0.62 10.69 -5.17
N GLN A 63 0.05 11.61 -5.89
CA GLN A 63 -0.54 12.28 -7.06
C GLN A 63 -0.68 11.32 -8.25
N ALA A 64 0.28 10.42 -8.44
CA ALA A 64 0.26 9.41 -9.50
C ALA A 64 -0.77 8.30 -9.21
N ASP A 65 -0.82 7.83 -7.98
CA ASP A 65 -1.82 6.85 -7.51
C ASP A 65 -2.44 7.31 -6.17
N PRO A 66 -3.57 8.03 -6.21
CA PRO A 66 -4.27 8.49 -5.02
C PRO A 66 -4.91 7.37 -4.19
N LYS A 67 -4.92 6.13 -4.69
CA LYS A 67 -5.48 4.98 -3.98
C LYS A 67 -4.41 4.12 -3.30
N ASN A 68 -3.16 4.48 -3.40
CA ASN A 68 -2.07 3.78 -2.75
C ASN A 68 -2.05 4.08 -1.24
N ALA A 69 -2.63 3.18 -0.44
CA ALA A 69 -2.69 3.31 1.02
C ALA A 69 -1.28 3.38 1.65
N ASP A 70 -0.33 2.60 1.14
CA ASP A 70 1.06 2.62 1.62
C ASP A 70 1.73 3.97 1.35
N ALA A 71 1.51 4.58 0.16
CA ALA A 71 2.08 5.88 -0.16
C ALA A 71 1.54 6.96 0.80
N HIS A 72 0.23 6.95 1.08
CA HIS A 72 -0.37 7.82 2.08
C HIS A 72 0.21 7.56 3.48
N ASN A 73 0.36 6.31 3.89
CA ASN A 73 0.94 5.95 5.19
C ASN A 73 2.38 6.48 5.33
N PHE A 74 3.25 6.26 4.33
CA PHE A 74 4.63 6.75 4.36
C PHE A 74 4.70 8.29 4.33
N LEU A 75 3.83 8.96 3.58
CA LEU A 75 3.76 10.41 3.56
C LEU A 75 3.31 10.97 4.92
N GLY A 76 2.31 10.35 5.54
CA GLY A 76 1.90 10.67 6.91
C GLY A 76 3.04 10.50 7.92
N TYR A 77 3.83 9.43 7.78
CA TYR A 77 5.00 9.19 8.61
C TYR A 77 6.07 10.27 8.43
N ALA A 78 6.40 10.64 7.20
CA ALA A 78 7.37 11.70 6.92
C ALA A 78 6.93 13.05 7.49
N TYR A 79 5.64 13.41 7.36
CA TYR A 79 5.09 14.62 7.98
C TYR A 79 5.15 14.57 9.50
N ARG A 80 4.85 13.43 10.12
CA ARG A 80 4.97 13.25 11.59
C ARG A 80 6.40 13.49 12.05
N LYS A 81 7.39 12.92 11.37
CA LYS A 81 8.81 13.09 11.69
C LYS A 81 9.29 14.55 11.52
N LYS A 82 8.63 15.33 10.66
CA LYS A 82 8.83 16.78 10.52
C LYS A 82 8.08 17.61 11.57
N GLY A 83 7.24 17.01 12.41
CA GLY A 83 6.38 17.73 13.35
C GLY A 83 5.14 18.36 12.72
N SER A 84 4.86 18.08 11.45
CA SER A 84 3.69 18.59 10.73
C SER A 84 2.47 17.67 10.99
N TYR A 85 2.00 17.64 12.23
CA TYR A 85 1.00 16.67 12.68
C TYR A 85 -0.34 16.77 11.94
N ALA A 86 -0.79 17.97 11.57
CA ALA A 86 -2.05 18.14 10.82
C ALA A 86 -2.01 17.39 9.48
N ALA A 87 -0.96 17.60 8.67
CA ALA A 87 -0.78 16.89 7.41
C ALA A 87 -0.57 15.37 7.63
N SER A 88 0.13 15.00 8.70
CA SER A 88 0.31 13.60 9.07
C SER A 88 -1.04 12.90 9.33
N PHE A 89 -1.93 13.51 10.10
CA PHE A 89 -3.26 12.97 10.38
C PHE A 89 -4.13 12.85 9.12
N GLU A 90 -4.05 13.83 8.22
CA GLU A 90 -4.75 13.78 6.92
C GLU A 90 -4.34 12.54 6.13
N HIS A 91 -3.05 12.33 5.95
CA HIS A 91 -2.55 11.19 5.16
C HIS A 91 -2.76 9.84 5.84
N TYR A 92 -2.57 9.71 7.15
CA TYR A 92 -2.92 8.48 7.85
C TYR A 92 -4.43 8.19 7.79
N GLY A 93 -5.27 9.23 7.89
CA GLY A 93 -6.70 9.10 7.74
C GLY A 93 -7.09 8.58 6.34
N GLU A 94 -6.41 9.06 5.30
CA GLU A 94 -6.63 8.57 3.94
C GLU A 94 -6.12 7.13 3.75
N ALA A 95 -4.97 6.78 4.30
CA ALA A 95 -4.49 5.41 4.29
C ALA A 95 -5.51 4.44 4.92
N LEU A 96 -6.08 4.81 6.08
CA LEU A 96 -7.09 4.01 6.76
C LEU A 96 -8.46 4.03 6.09
N ARG A 97 -8.79 5.07 5.33
CA ARG A 97 -10.00 5.09 4.48
C ARG A 97 -9.86 4.12 3.31
N LEU A 98 -8.67 4.01 2.73
CA LEU A 98 -8.35 3.11 1.62
C LEU A 98 -8.22 1.66 2.09
N ASP A 99 -7.48 1.44 3.17
CA ASP A 99 -7.33 0.15 3.85
C ASP A 99 -7.62 0.27 5.35
N PRO A 100 -8.84 -0.04 5.79
CA PRO A 100 -9.21 0.01 7.21
C PRO A 100 -8.47 -1.00 8.10
N LYS A 101 -7.67 -1.90 7.52
CA LYS A 101 -6.86 -2.88 8.26
C LYS A 101 -5.37 -2.62 8.13
N HIS A 102 -4.97 -1.47 7.61
CA HIS A 102 -3.58 -1.10 7.43
C HIS A 102 -2.86 -0.97 8.77
N LYS A 103 -2.12 -1.98 9.16
CA LYS A 103 -1.53 -2.09 10.50
C LYS A 103 -0.58 -0.94 10.84
N HIS A 104 0.36 -0.63 9.94
CA HIS A 104 1.30 0.47 10.17
C HIS A 104 0.60 1.84 10.26
N ALA A 105 -0.50 2.05 9.51
CA ALA A 105 -1.25 3.30 9.63
C ALA A 105 -1.94 3.42 11.01
N HIS A 106 -2.50 2.34 11.54
CA HIS A 106 -3.03 2.34 12.90
C HIS A 106 -1.95 2.57 13.96
N GLU A 107 -0.78 1.94 13.83
CA GLU A 107 0.35 2.15 14.73
C GLU A 107 0.79 3.63 14.70
N TYR A 108 1.12 4.14 13.52
CA TYR A 108 1.73 5.45 13.37
C TYR A 108 0.80 6.62 13.70
N ILE A 109 -0.50 6.51 13.38
CA ILE A 109 -1.48 7.52 13.78
C ILE A 109 -1.70 7.48 15.29
N GLY A 110 -1.69 6.28 15.91
CA GLY A 110 -1.75 6.12 17.35
C GLY A 110 -0.57 6.82 18.05
N GLU A 111 0.65 6.62 17.55
CA GLU A 111 1.82 7.33 18.05
C GLU A 111 1.73 8.85 17.83
N ALA A 112 1.19 9.31 16.69
CA ALA A 112 0.98 10.73 16.45
C ALA A 112 -0.01 11.35 17.46
N TYR A 113 -1.05 10.61 17.84
CA TYR A 113 -1.97 11.04 18.90
C TYR A 113 -1.28 11.13 20.27
N LEU A 114 -0.38 10.22 20.62
CA LEU A 114 0.42 10.33 21.84
C LEU A 114 1.31 11.58 21.83
N LEU A 115 1.96 11.88 20.69
CA LEU A 115 2.79 13.07 20.54
C LEU A 115 1.99 14.38 20.69
N THR A 116 0.72 14.37 20.31
CA THR A 116 -0.19 15.52 20.44
C THR A 116 -1.04 15.51 21.72
N GLY A 117 -0.86 14.51 22.58
CA GLY A 117 -1.50 14.46 23.89
C GLY A 117 -2.89 13.82 23.94
N ASP A 118 -3.34 13.20 22.85
CA ASP A 118 -4.65 12.55 22.71
C ASP A 118 -4.56 11.04 22.98
N LEU A 119 -4.31 10.68 24.26
CA LEU A 119 -4.28 9.27 24.66
C LEU A 119 -5.54 8.49 24.30
N PRO A 120 -6.78 9.01 24.46
CA PRO A 120 -7.97 8.25 24.11
C PRO A 120 -8.01 7.79 22.65
N LYS A 121 -7.56 8.64 21.69
CA LYS A 121 -7.50 8.24 20.28
C LYS A 121 -6.38 7.22 20.03
N ALA A 122 -5.24 7.36 20.66
CA ALA A 122 -4.18 6.35 20.56
C ALA A 122 -4.67 4.97 21.03
N GLU A 123 -5.45 4.91 22.12
CA GLU A 123 -6.04 3.68 22.62
C GLU A 123 -7.09 3.08 21.70
N GLN A 124 -7.85 3.91 20.96
CA GLN A 124 -8.77 3.42 19.92
C GLN A 124 -8.02 2.68 18.81
N HIS A 125 -6.92 3.26 18.31
CA HIS A 125 -6.11 2.60 17.29
C HIS A 125 -5.42 1.33 17.81
N LEU A 126 -4.99 1.31 19.06
CA LEU A 126 -4.47 0.11 19.72
C LEU A 126 -5.54 -0.99 19.79
N ALA A 127 -6.79 -0.65 20.10
CA ALA A 127 -7.90 -1.61 20.12
C ALA A 127 -8.23 -2.15 18.72
N GLU A 128 -8.13 -1.33 17.66
CA GLU A 128 -8.28 -1.81 16.29
C GLU A 128 -7.15 -2.77 15.90
N LEU A 129 -5.90 -2.45 16.22
CA LEU A 129 -4.78 -3.37 16.00
C LEU A 129 -4.97 -4.70 16.73
N GLN A 130 -5.49 -4.68 17.95
CA GLN A 130 -5.79 -5.92 18.68
C GLN A 130 -6.77 -6.82 17.92
N LYS A 131 -7.81 -6.23 17.31
CA LYS A 131 -8.80 -6.98 16.49
C LYS A 131 -8.16 -7.52 15.21
N ILE A 132 -7.38 -6.68 14.51
CA ILE A 132 -6.73 -7.03 13.25
C ILE A 132 -5.73 -8.17 13.44
N CYS A 133 -4.99 -8.17 14.55
CA CYS A 133 -3.88 -9.09 14.83
C CYS A 133 -4.26 -10.29 15.70
N THR A 134 -5.55 -10.56 15.89
CA THR A 134 -6.02 -11.75 16.61
C THR A 134 -5.93 -13.00 15.71
N PRO A 135 -5.51 -14.18 16.22
CA PRO A 135 -5.21 -14.51 17.63
C PRO A 135 -3.76 -14.22 18.07
N ILE A 136 -2.86 -13.90 17.15
CA ILE A 136 -1.43 -13.67 17.46
C ILE A 136 -1.14 -12.18 17.35
N PRO A 137 -0.67 -11.50 18.43
CA PRO A 137 -0.32 -10.09 18.37
C PRO A 137 0.76 -9.82 17.31
N CYS A 138 0.48 -8.91 16.38
CA CYS A 138 1.45 -8.43 15.40
C CYS A 138 2.42 -7.41 16.03
N GLU A 139 3.48 -7.06 15.31
CA GLU A 139 4.51 -6.17 15.82
C GLU A 139 3.94 -4.76 16.04
N GLU A 140 3.13 -4.26 15.12
CA GLU A 140 2.49 -2.94 15.18
C GLU A 140 1.61 -2.79 16.45
N TYR A 141 0.90 -3.84 16.84
CA TYR A 141 0.17 -3.85 18.10
C TYR A 141 1.10 -3.74 19.32
N LYS A 142 2.19 -4.49 19.33
CA LYS A 142 3.15 -4.50 20.47
C LYS A 142 3.84 -3.14 20.59
N GLU A 143 4.24 -2.55 19.47
CA GLU A 143 4.90 -1.24 19.45
C GLU A 143 3.98 -0.13 19.95
N LEU A 144 2.75 -0.03 19.42
CA LEU A 144 1.80 0.97 19.89
C LEU A 144 1.40 0.72 21.36
N LYS A 145 1.24 -0.54 21.76
CA LYS A 145 0.94 -0.88 23.17
C LYS A 145 2.05 -0.39 24.08
N ARG A 146 3.30 -0.63 23.72
CA ARG A 146 4.47 -0.14 24.47
C ARG A 146 4.45 1.38 24.58
N ALA A 147 4.22 2.09 23.48
CA ALA A 147 4.16 3.55 23.46
C ALA A 147 3.04 4.10 24.35
N VAL A 148 1.85 3.50 24.33
CA VAL A 148 0.72 3.85 25.22
C VAL A 148 1.08 3.63 26.69
N ASP A 149 1.69 2.48 27.02
CA ASP A 149 2.07 2.16 28.39
C ASP A 149 3.15 3.11 28.93
N GLU A 150 4.13 3.50 28.11
CA GLU A 150 5.16 4.48 28.44
C GLU A 150 4.56 5.88 28.66
N TYR A 151 3.66 6.31 27.77
CA TYR A 151 2.96 7.58 27.90
C TYR A 151 2.17 7.69 29.21
N ARG A 152 1.48 6.63 29.62
CA ARG A 152 0.75 6.57 30.89
C ARG A 152 1.67 6.68 32.11
N LYS A 153 2.88 6.10 32.03
CA LYS A 153 3.88 6.19 33.12
C LYS A 153 4.46 7.60 33.24
N GLY A 154 4.70 8.27 32.10
CA GLY A 154 5.28 9.62 32.11
C GLY A 154 4.33 10.73 32.51
N LYS A 155 3.02 10.47 32.60
CA LYS A 155 1.99 11.44 33.08
C LYS A 155 1.58 11.25 34.53
N LYS A 156 2.23 10.37 35.30
CA LYS A 156 2.08 10.24 36.72
C LYS A 156 3.05 11.17 37.44
#